data_4b34d574a50f82dae09194506266c151
#
_entry.id   4b34d574a50f82dae09194506266c151
#
_cell.length_a   1.000
_cell.length_b   1.000
_cell.length_c   1.000
_cell.angle_alpha   90.00
_cell.angle_beta   90.00
_cell.angle_gamma   90.00
#
_symmetry.space_group_name_H-M   'P 1'
#
loop_
_entity.id
_entity.type
_entity.pdbx_description
1 polymer ?
#
loop_
_entity_poly.entity_id
_entity_poly.type
_entity_poly.pdbx_seq_one_letter_code
_entity_poly.pdbx_strand_id
1 'polypeptide(L)'
;MFFLLSFLGNESEVGEGIARAIQSGNVTRDDLWVTSKLWNTYHEPQHVRSACKKTLNDLGLEYLDLYLIHFPISLKYVPFEERYPPEWFYDPNADNPKMELIEVSVQSTWQAMESLVEEGLVKNIGLSNFNCQGIRDVLSYAKIKPAVLQVELHPYLQQG
;
A
#
# COMPACT_ATOMS: atom_id res chain seq x y z
N MET A 1 -8.64 14.58 2.99
CA MET A 1 -8.13 13.18 3.06
C MET A 1 -8.08 12.65 1.62
N PHE A 2 -6.89 12.27 1.14
CA PHE A 2 -6.70 11.70 -0.19
C PHE A 2 -6.40 10.21 -0.07
N PHE A 3 -7.13 9.38 -0.80
CA PHE A 3 -6.83 7.97 -0.95
C PHE A 3 -6.17 7.71 -2.30
N LEU A 4 -5.02 7.10 -2.28
CA LEU A 4 -4.27 6.71 -3.47
C LEU A 4 -4.22 5.20 -3.57
N LEU A 5 -4.23 4.71 -4.78
CA LEU A 5 -4.03 3.32 -5.09
C LEU A 5 -2.84 3.24 -6.06
N SER A 6 -1.71 2.74 -5.60
CA SER A 6 -0.54 2.46 -6.45
C SER A 6 -0.89 1.60 -7.67
N PHE A 7 -1.95 0.79 -7.55
CA PHE A 7 -2.50 -0.01 -8.65
C PHE A 7 -3.06 0.81 -9.82
N LEU A 8 -3.49 2.06 -9.59
CA LEU A 8 -4.05 2.91 -10.65
C LEU A 8 -2.97 3.61 -11.50
N GLY A 9 -1.71 3.59 -11.07
CA GLY A 9 -0.60 4.21 -11.78
C GLY A 9 -0.70 5.74 -11.90
N ASN A 10 -1.48 6.39 -11.04
CA ASN A 10 -1.74 7.84 -11.09
C ASN A 10 -1.09 8.62 -9.94
N GLU A 11 -0.14 8.01 -9.23
CA GLU A 11 0.52 8.64 -8.08
C GLU A 11 1.26 9.93 -8.49
N SER A 12 1.88 9.96 -9.66
CA SER A 12 2.59 11.14 -10.17
C SER A 12 1.65 12.32 -10.40
N GLU A 13 0.50 12.11 -11.05
CA GLU A 13 -0.49 13.16 -11.30
C GLU A 13 -1.08 13.70 -9.99
N VAL A 14 -1.31 12.81 -9.03
CA VAL A 14 -1.78 13.22 -7.70
C VAL A 14 -0.69 14.00 -6.96
N GLY A 15 0.57 13.56 -7.05
CA GLY A 15 1.72 14.27 -6.50
C GLY A 15 1.85 15.70 -7.05
N GLU A 16 1.70 15.86 -8.36
CA GLU A 16 1.67 17.19 -8.98
C GLU A 16 0.49 18.04 -8.47
N GLY A 17 -0.69 17.42 -8.27
CA GLY A 17 -1.86 18.09 -7.70
C GLY A 17 -1.60 18.58 -6.27
N ILE A 18 -1.00 17.74 -5.43
CA ILE A 18 -0.60 18.09 -4.06
C ILE A 18 0.43 19.22 -4.08
N ALA A 19 1.46 19.12 -4.90
CA ALA A 19 2.50 20.16 -5.01
C ALA A 19 1.90 21.51 -5.41
N ARG A 20 1.01 21.54 -6.41
CA ARG A 20 0.30 22.77 -6.82
C ARG A 20 -0.56 23.35 -5.71
N ALA A 21 -1.27 22.51 -4.95
CA ALA A 21 -2.10 22.96 -3.84
C ALA A 21 -1.25 23.60 -2.72
N ILE A 22 -0.11 23.01 -2.39
CA ILE A 22 0.81 23.56 -1.38
C ILE A 22 1.45 24.87 -1.90
N GLN A 23 1.91 24.89 -3.16
CA GLN A 23 2.51 26.10 -3.76
C GLN A 23 1.55 27.28 -3.83
N SER A 24 0.25 27.04 -3.99
CA SER A 24 -0.77 28.10 -3.98
C SER A 24 -0.98 28.74 -2.61
N GLY A 25 -0.40 28.17 -1.55
CA GLY A 25 -0.53 28.65 -0.18
C GLY A 25 -1.87 28.34 0.49
N ASN A 26 -2.76 27.59 -0.18
CA ASN A 26 -4.07 27.22 0.36
C ASN A 26 -3.99 26.14 1.45
N VAL A 27 -3.01 25.28 1.38
CA VAL A 27 -2.77 24.17 2.32
C VAL A 27 -1.27 23.97 2.52
N THR A 28 -0.91 23.41 3.68
CA THR A 28 0.44 22.90 3.96
C THR A 28 0.45 21.37 3.89
N ARG A 29 1.63 20.74 3.91
CA ARG A 29 1.72 19.26 3.95
C ARG A 29 1.03 18.70 5.20
N ASP A 30 1.06 19.41 6.32
CA ASP A 30 0.45 18.97 7.58
C ASP A 30 -1.08 19.03 7.59
N ASP A 31 -1.67 19.83 6.70
CA ASP A 31 -3.13 19.87 6.51
C ASP A 31 -3.65 18.69 5.68
N LEU A 32 -2.76 17.91 5.09
CA LEU A 32 -3.10 16.80 4.19
C LEU A 32 -2.90 15.45 4.87
N TRP A 33 -3.89 14.58 4.73
CA TRP A 33 -3.76 13.16 5.08
C TRP A 33 -3.66 12.33 3.80
N VAL A 34 -2.47 11.75 3.57
CA VAL A 34 -2.18 10.98 2.35
C VAL A 34 -2.04 9.50 2.70
N THR A 35 -2.87 8.67 2.06
CA THR A 35 -2.88 7.22 2.26
C THR A 35 -2.54 6.52 0.94
N SER A 36 -1.62 5.57 0.97
CA SER A 36 -1.37 4.65 -0.14
C SER A 36 -1.30 3.20 0.36
N LYS A 37 -1.07 2.25 -0.54
CA LYS A 37 -1.12 0.82 -0.23
C LYS A 37 0.06 0.06 -0.83
N LEU A 38 0.57 -0.90 -0.07
CA LEU A 38 1.52 -1.90 -0.53
C LEU A 38 0.80 -2.92 -1.42
N TRP A 39 1.20 -2.98 -2.68
CA TRP A 39 0.62 -3.94 -3.62
C TRP A 39 1.10 -5.37 -3.36
N ASN A 40 0.32 -6.34 -3.79
CA ASN A 40 0.49 -7.76 -3.50
C ASN A 40 1.81 -8.37 -3.99
N THR A 41 2.41 -7.82 -5.05
CA THR A 41 3.70 -8.27 -5.60
C THR A 41 4.91 -7.82 -4.79
N TYR A 42 4.72 -6.97 -3.76
CA TYR A 42 5.78 -6.41 -2.92
C TYR A 42 5.71 -6.86 -1.46
N HIS A 43 4.98 -7.95 -1.16
CA HIS A 43 4.80 -8.44 0.21
C HIS A 43 6.05 -9.10 0.80
N GLU A 44 7.00 -9.59 -0.01
CA GLU A 44 8.26 -10.07 0.51
C GLU A 44 9.02 -8.94 1.23
N PRO A 45 9.55 -9.16 2.45
CA PRO A 45 10.12 -8.09 3.29
C PRO A 45 11.15 -7.20 2.60
N GLN A 46 11.98 -7.78 1.71
CA GLN A 46 13.01 -7.04 0.98
C GLN A 46 12.44 -6.04 -0.02
N HIS A 47 11.17 -6.18 -0.44
CA HIS A 47 10.53 -5.32 -1.43
C HIS A 47 9.65 -4.21 -0.82
N VAL A 48 9.21 -4.37 0.44
CA VAL A 48 8.30 -3.44 1.12
C VAL A 48 8.85 -2.02 1.14
N ARG A 49 10.12 -1.87 1.53
CA ARG A 49 10.77 -0.55 1.63
C ARG A 49 10.93 0.13 0.27
N SER A 50 11.32 -0.61 -0.77
CA SER A 50 11.47 -0.07 -2.12
C SER A 50 10.13 0.33 -2.72
N ALA A 51 9.06 -0.44 -2.47
CA ALA A 51 7.71 -0.09 -2.89
C ALA A 51 7.21 1.20 -2.22
N CYS A 52 7.39 1.34 -0.90
CA CYS A 52 7.04 2.57 -0.20
C CYS A 52 7.81 3.79 -0.75
N LYS A 53 9.11 3.65 -0.98
CA LYS A 53 9.93 4.72 -1.56
C LYS A 53 9.53 5.08 -2.99
N LYS A 54 9.13 4.10 -3.80
CA LYS A 54 8.59 4.34 -5.15
C LYS A 54 7.33 5.22 -5.07
N THR A 55 6.38 4.84 -4.22
CA THR A 55 5.17 5.65 -3.95
C THR A 55 5.51 7.07 -3.49
N LEU A 56 6.43 7.22 -2.53
CA LEU A 56 6.84 8.53 -2.04
C LEU A 56 7.48 9.39 -3.14
N ASN A 57 8.33 8.79 -3.97
CA ASN A 57 8.96 9.48 -5.10
C ASN A 57 7.93 9.93 -6.13
N ASP A 58 6.98 9.07 -6.49
CA ASP A 58 5.93 9.38 -7.47
C ASP A 58 5.01 10.49 -6.97
N LEU A 59 4.72 10.51 -5.66
CA LEU A 59 3.93 11.57 -5.02
C LEU A 59 4.72 12.86 -4.76
N GLY A 60 6.06 12.84 -4.82
CA GLY A 60 6.91 13.95 -4.43
C GLY A 60 6.81 14.28 -2.93
N LEU A 61 6.66 13.25 -2.08
CA LEU A 61 6.48 13.39 -0.63
C LEU A 61 7.62 12.72 0.14
N GLU A 62 7.89 13.24 1.35
CA GLU A 62 8.88 12.66 2.26
C GLU A 62 8.29 11.56 3.15
N TYR A 63 6.97 11.62 3.43
CA TYR A 63 6.27 10.63 4.24
C TYR A 63 4.81 10.44 3.80
N LEU A 64 4.25 9.26 4.12
CA LEU A 64 2.80 9.00 4.08
C LEU A 64 2.20 9.12 5.48
N ASP A 65 0.95 9.54 5.57
CA ASP A 65 0.22 9.52 6.85
C ASP A 65 -0.25 8.12 7.20
N LEU A 66 -0.55 7.30 6.18
CA LEU A 66 -0.99 5.91 6.35
C LEU A 66 -0.55 5.06 5.16
N TYR A 67 0.00 3.88 5.45
CA TYR A 67 0.33 2.87 4.45
C TYR A 67 -0.33 1.54 4.81
N LEU A 68 -1.01 0.91 3.86
CA LEU A 68 -1.83 -0.28 4.10
C LEU A 68 -1.29 -1.48 3.32
N ILE A 69 -1.31 -2.68 3.91
CA ILE A 69 -1.26 -3.92 3.11
C ILE A 69 -2.57 -4.00 2.33
N HIS A 70 -2.50 -4.05 0.98
CA HIS A 70 -3.68 -3.88 0.12
C HIS A 70 -4.64 -5.08 0.18
N PHE A 71 -4.12 -6.32 0.13
CA PHE A 71 -4.87 -7.57 0.25
C PHE A 71 -4.08 -8.60 1.06
N PRO A 72 -4.75 -9.58 1.70
CA PRO A 72 -4.08 -10.65 2.45
C PRO A 72 -3.54 -11.77 1.56
N ILE A 73 -3.09 -11.46 0.35
CA ILE A 73 -2.52 -12.42 -0.62
C ILE A 73 -1.22 -11.88 -1.18
N SER A 74 -0.25 -12.76 -1.40
CA SER A 74 1.05 -12.40 -1.95
C SER A 74 1.20 -12.94 -3.35
N LEU A 75 1.62 -12.08 -4.27
CA LEU A 75 1.87 -12.39 -5.67
C LEU A 75 3.38 -12.34 -5.96
N LYS A 76 3.80 -13.09 -6.96
CA LYS A 76 5.19 -13.10 -7.43
C LYS A 76 5.65 -11.67 -7.75
N TYR A 77 6.85 -11.35 -7.30
CA TYR A 77 7.47 -10.06 -7.49
C TYR A 77 7.59 -9.67 -8.97
N VAL A 78 7.28 -8.42 -9.27
CA VAL A 78 7.48 -7.79 -10.58
C VAL A 78 8.36 -6.56 -10.38
N PRO A 79 9.56 -6.50 -10.96
CA PRO A 79 10.42 -5.31 -10.89
C PRO A 79 9.74 -4.06 -11.46
N PHE A 80 10.00 -2.89 -10.85
CA PHE A 80 9.42 -1.62 -11.33
C PHE A 80 9.84 -1.28 -12.76
N GLU A 81 11.05 -1.67 -13.14
CA GLU A 81 11.63 -1.47 -14.47
C GLU A 81 10.98 -2.34 -15.54
N GLU A 82 10.42 -3.48 -15.12
CA GLU A 82 9.72 -4.40 -16.01
C GLU A 82 8.29 -3.93 -16.27
N ARG A 83 7.56 -3.62 -15.18
CA ARG A 83 6.18 -3.13 -15.26
C ARG A 83 5.75 -2.44 -13.98
N TYR A 84 5.19 -1.22 -14.12
CA TYR A 84 4.53 -0.51 -13.03
C TYR A 84 3.32 0.27 -13.56
N PRO A 85 2.11 0.12 -12.99
CA PRO A 85 1.76 -0.80 -11.89
C PRO A 85 1.85 -2.28 -12.30
N PRO A 86 2.15 -3.19 -11.35
CA PRO A 86 2.41 -4.59 -11.68
C PRO A 86 1.17 -5.44 -11.98
N GLU A 87 -0.04 -4.89 -11.80
CA GLU A 87 -1.32 -5.56 -12.04
C GLU A 87 -1.53 -6.88 -11.26
N TRP A 88 -2.60 -7.62 -11.61
CA TRP A 88 -2.94 -8.90 -10.97
C TRP A 88 -2.24 -10.10 -11.62
N PHE A 89 -2.04 -10.05 -12.92
CA PHE A 89 -1.44 -11.16 -13.66
C PHE A 89 0.06 -10.98 -13.80
N TYR A 90 0.81 -12.06 -13.55
CA TYR A 90 2.27 -12.02 -13.69
C TYR A 90 2.69 -11.70 -15.13
N ASP A 91 2.09 -12.39 -16.11
CA ASP A 91 2.20 -12.05 -17.52
C ASP A 91 0.81 -11.79 -18.10
N PRO A 92 0.38 -10.51 -18.24
CA PRO A 92 -0.93 -10.18 -18.78
C PRO A 92 -1.08 -10.44 -20.28
N ASN A 93 0.02 -10.64 -21.00
CA ASN A 93 0.04 -10.90 -22.44
C ASN A 93 0.11 -12.38 -22.79
N ALA A 94 0.16 -13.28 -21.80
CA ALA A 94 0.13 -14.71 -22.03
C ALA A 94 -1.21 -15.15 -22.64
N ASP A 95 -1.23 -16.27 -23.38
CA ASP A 95 -2.47 -16.85 -23.92
C ASP A 95 -3.52 -17.17 -22.85
N ASN A 96 -3.08 -17.42 -21.61
CA ASN A 96 -3.93 -17.66 -20.45
C ASN A 96 -3.34 -16.94 -19.23
N PRO A 97 -3.61 -15.64 -19.06
CA PRO A 97 -3.05 -14.87 -17.95
C PRO A 97 -3.45 -15.44 -16.59
N LYS A 98 -2.49 -15.57 -15.68
CA LYS A 98 -2.70 -16.11 -14.33
C LYS A 98 -2.04 -15.25 -13.27
N MET A 99 -2.69 -15.22 -12.09
CA MET A 99 -2.05 -14.76 -10.87
C MET A 99 -1.04 -15.83 -10.42
N GLU A 100 0.20 -15.43 -10.19
CA GLU A 100 1.21 -16.30 -9.59
C GLU A 100 1.29 -16.01 -8.09
N LEU A 101 0.62 -16.88 -7.31
CA LEU A 101 0.63 -16.79 -5.84
C LEU A 101 1.97 -17.29 -5.30
N ILE A 102 2.47 -16.62 -4.26
CA ILE A 102 3.64 -17.05 -3.48
C ILE A 102 3.29 -17.13 -1.99
N GLU A 103 4.04 -17.96 -1.26
CA GLU A 103 3.90 -18.08 0.19
C GLU A 103 4.79 -17.05 0.89
N VAL A 104 4.17 -15.99 1.42
CA VAL A 104 4.81 -14.99 2.29
C VAL A 104 3.95 -14.85 3.53
N SER A 105 4.56 -14.98 4.72
CA SER A 105 3.81 -14.80 5.96
C SER A 105 3.41 -13.32 6.13
N VAL A 106 2.16 -13.07 6.49
CA VAL A 106 1.68 -11.72 6.81
C VAL A 106 2.53 -11.10 7.93
N GLN A 107 3.01 -11.91 8.86
CA GLN A 107 3.90 -11.47 9.94
C GLN A 107 5.20 -10.87 9.40
N SER A 108 5.85 -11.51 8.43
CA SER A 108 7.11 -10.98 7.87
C SER A 108 6.90 -9.68 7.10
N THR A 109 5.80 -9.58 6.33
CA THR A 109 5.41 -8.34 5.66
C THR A 109 5.10 -7.24 6.69
N TRP A 110 4.36 -7.58 7.77
CA TRP A 110 4.00 -6.63 8.81
C TRP A 110 5.23 -6.07 9.53
N GLN A 111 6.20 -6.90 9.86
CA GLN A 111 7.47 -6.46 10.45
C GLN A 111 8.23 -5.48 9.53
N ALA A 112 8.22 -5.72 8.23
CA ALA A 112 8.80 -4.77 7.27
C ALA A 112 8.01 -3.46 7.21
N MET A 113 6.67 -3.50 7.34
CA MET A 113 5.83 -2.30 7.47
C MET A 113 6.14 -1.52 8.75
N GLU A 114 6.36 -2.19 9.88
CA GLU A 114 6.77 -1.56 11.14
C GLU A 114 8.09 -0.81 11.00
N SER A 115 9.05 -1.36 10.26
CA SER A 115 10.33 -0.71 9.98
C SER A 115 10.15 0.61 9.19
N LEU A 116 9.14 0.72 8.34
CA LEU A 116 8.83 1.99 7.64
C LEU A 116 8.41 3.09 8.62
N VAL A 117 7.70 2.74 9.69
CA VAL A 117 7.34 3.69 10.76
C VAL A 117 8.59 4.11 11.54
N GLU A 118 9.46 3.15 11.89
CA GLU A 118 10.71 3.43 12.59
C GLU A 118 11.65 4.31 11.76
N GLU A 119 11.65 4.18 10.43
CA GLU A 119 12.41 5.02 9.50
C GLU A 119 11.76 6.40 9.26
N GLY A 120 10.52 6.63 9.71
CA GLY A 120 9.78 7.87 9.47
C GLY A 120 9.22 8.02 8.06
N LEU A 121 9.24 6.97 7.24
CA LEU A 121 8.67 6.98 5.88
C LEU A 121 7.14 6.98 5.90
N VAL A 122 6.53 6.42 6.96
CA VAL A 122 5.09 6.41 7.17
C VAL A 122 4.77 6.73 8.62
N LYS A 123 3.69 7.47 8.89
CA LYS A 123 3.25 7.78 10.26
C LYS A 123 2.44 6.64 10.88
N ASN A 124 1.62 5.98 10.09
CA ASN A 124 0.73 4.90 10.52
C ASN A 124 0.72 3.78 9.50
N ILE A 125 0.48 2.55 9.97
CA ILE A 125 0.31 1.36 9.14
C ILE A 125 -1.03 0.69 9.44
N GLY A 126 -1.57 -0.02 8.46
CA GLY A 126 -2.87 -0.68 8.60
C GLY A 126 -3.09 -1.77 7.56
N LEU A 127 -4.29 -2.28 7.55
CA LEU A 127 -4.72 -3.41 6.73
C LEU A 127 -5.84 -3.00 5.78
N SER A 128 -5.94 -3.69 4.65
CA SER A 128 -7.07 -3.56 3.74
C SER A 128 -7.52 -4.95 3.26
N ASN A 129 -8.83 -5.17 3.19
CA ASN A 129 -9.44 -6.42 2.72
C ASN A 129 -9.12 -7.66 3.59
N PHE A 130 -8.75 -7.49 4.85
CA PHE A 130 -8.53 -8.58 5.80
C PHE A 130 -9.85 -8.96 6.49
N ASN A 131 -10.03 -10.25 6.71
CA ASN A 131 -11.13 -10.77 7.55
C ASN A 131 -10.75 -10.75 9.03
N CYS A 132 -11.72 -11.05 9.91
CA CYS A 132 -11.51 -11.05 11.36
C CYS A 132 -10.39 -11.99 11.82
N GLN A 133 -10.20 -13.14 11.15
CA GLN A 133 -9.15 -14.09 11.50
C GLN A 133 -7.76 -13.50 11.18
N GLY A 134 -7.58 -12.91 10.00
CA GLY A 134 -6.32 -12.26 9.63
C GLY A 134 -5.98 -11.07 10.51
N ILE A 135 -6.99 -10.28 10.94
CA ILE A 135 -6.78 -9.17 11.88
C ILE A 135 -6.31 -9.70 13.24
N ARG A 136 -6.95 -10.74 13.77
CA ARG A 136 -6.55 -11.36 15.05
C ARG A 136 -5.13 -11.93 14.97
N ASP A 137 -4.78 -12.54 13.84
CA ASP A 137 -3.44 -13.05 13.61
C ASP A 137 -2.41 -11.91 13.68
N VAL A 138 -2.60 -10.82 12.92
CA VAL A 138 -1.72 -9.64 12.97
C VAL A 138 -1.62 -9.07 14.38
N LEU A 139 -2.75 -8.92 15.08
CA LEU A 139 -2.77 -8.39 16.46
C LEU A 139 -2.01 -9.26 17.45
N SER A 140 -1.80 -10.55 17.17
CA SER A 140 -1.10 -11.47 18.07
C SER A 140 0.42 -11.22 18.12
N TYR A 141 1.03 -10.72 17.04
CA TYR A 141 2.49 -10.50 16.95
C TYR A 141 2.91 -9.05 16.68
N ALA A 142 1.97 -8.19 16.26
CA ALA A 142 2.29 -6.81 15.89
C ALA A 142 2.83 -6.01 17.11
N LYS A 143 3.99 -5.38 16.96
CA LYS A 143 4.52 -4.39 17.91
C LYS A 143 3.78 -3.05 17.72
N ILE A 144 3.65 -2.60 16.47
CA ILE A 144 2.83 -1.46 16.08
C ILE A 144 1.49 -2.03 15.59
N LYS A 145 0.40 -1.74 16.32
CA LYS A 145 -0.92 -2.27 15.96
C LYS A 145 -1.45 -1.60 14.70
N PRO A 146 -2.23 -2.33 13.84
CA PRO A 146 -2.92 -1.72 12.72
C PRO A 146 -3.79 -0.53 13.18
N ALA A 147 -3.59 0.64 12.56
CA ALA A 147 -4.37 1.84 12.89
C ALA A 147 -5.80 1.75 12.33
N VAL A 148 -5.98 1.12 11.17
CA VAL A 148 -7.27 0.99 10.48
C VAL A 148 -7.37 -0.35 9.73
N LEU A 149 -8.59 -0.75 9.45
CA LEU A 149 -8.96 -1.69 8.41
C LEU A 149 -9.76 -0.95 7.34
N GLN A 150 -9.30 -0.97 6.09
CA GLN A 150 -10.02 -0.41 4.96
C GLN A 150 -10.66 -1.54 4.14
N VAL A 151 -11.97 -1.45 3.92
CA VAL A 151 -12.74 -2.41 3.12
C VAL A 151 -13.72 -1.67 2.22
N GLU A 152 -14.11 -2.30 1.11
CA GLU A 152 -15.27 -1.86 0.33
C GLU A 152 -16.53 -2.16 1.13
N LEU A 153 -17.39 -1.15 1.31
CA LEU A 153 -18.66 -1.25 2.03
C LEU A 153 -19.72 -0.40 1.34
N HIS A 154 -20.80 -1.04 0.90
CA HIS A 154 -21.96 -0.37 0.31
C HIS A 154 -23.21 -1.29 0.43
N PRO A 155 -24.43 -0.84 0.08
CA PRO A 155 -25.65 -1.63 0.26
C PRO A 155 -25.65 -3.02 -0.37
N TYR A 156 -24.86 -3.24 -1.42
CA TYR A 156 -24.72 -4.54 -2.10
C TYR A 156 -23.57 -5.40 -1.57
N LEU A 157 -22.67 -4.84 -0.74
CA LEU A 157 -21.55 -5.53 -0.10
C LEU A 157 -21.42 -5.05 1.35
N GLN A 158 -22.10 -5.74 2.25
CA GLN A 158 -22.30 -5.28 3.63
C GLN A 158 -21.24 -5.76 4.61
N GLN A 159 -20.30 -6.62 4.19
CA GLN A 159 -19.20 -7.14 5.02
C GLN A 159 -19.69 -7.82 6.31
N GLY A 160 -20.77 -8.64 6.22
CA GLY A 160 -21.40 -9.33 7.33
C GLY A 160 -20.60 -10.50 7.91
#